data_2b34cb90d929d619104d876d11d7ba85
#
_entry.id   2b34cb90d929d619104d876d11d7ba85
#
_cell.length_a   1.000
_cell.length_b   1.000
_cell.length_c   1.000
_cell.angle_alpha   90.00
_cell.angle_beta   90.00
_cell.angle_gamma   90.00
#
_symmetry.space_group_name_H-M   'P 1'
#
loop_
_entity.id
_entity.type
_entity.pdbx_description
1 polymer ?
#
loop_
_entity_poly.entity_id
_entity_poly.type
_entity_poly.pdbx_seq_one_letter_code
_entity_poly.pdbx_strand_id
1 'polypeptide(L)'
;EICACLVGSEMCIRDRYIAINDNVDTANSNSSGMDMAMFFNIFNEFHVRDTSKKIKASCVIKSERGQRVASRPPYGYMKSSEDHNKILPNPETAPIVKYIFQLCAGGLGPAQIANRLEKEQIYTPAMYEYSKTGNVISNFDTSYPYRWNPTVVANILEDVSYIGHTCNFRFGRASYKDHRKLRLPESEHKLIENTHESLIDVNTWEIVQRLRQSKRRKTSLGDKSIFAGITFCADCKHKLYFHRHSHEKPENWKFVCSLYRKNSREQCTMHGIKESHLNEIVLSEIRNVTEFARERTDEFAEFISHKSNTSAKKELVNADKKLKKCEKRLAEVETIFRKLYEDHVLGTIDDE
;
A
#
# COMPACT_ATOMS: atom_id res chain seq x y z
N GLU A 1 -8.41 -42.73 8.50
CA GLU A 1 -9.85 -42.39 8.65
C GLU A 1 -10.02 -41.67 9.96
N ILE A 2 -10.28 -40.36 9.87
CA ILE A 2 -10.65 -39.53 11.04
C ILE A 2 -12.10 -39.91 11.34
N CYS A 3 -12.33 -40.52 12.49
CA CYS A 3 -13.65 -40.97 12.89
C CYS A 3 -14.60 -39.75 12.99
N ALA A 4 -15.77 -39.84 12.34
CA ALA A 4 -16.79 -38.80 12.34
C ALA A 4 -17.40 -38.48 13.72
N CYS A 5 -16.93 -39.13 14.78
CA CYS A 5 -17.35 -38.93 16.17
C CYS A 5 -16.72 -37.73 16.87
N LEU A 6 -15.78 -37.02 16.22
CA LEU A 6 -15.12 -35.82 16.81
C LEU A 6 -15.94 -34.53 16.73
N VAL A 7 -17.20 -34.60 16.28
CA VAL A 7 -18.13 -33.45 16.16
C VAL A 7 -19.37 -33.66 17.06
N GLY A 8 -19.17 -34.12 18.26
CA GLY A 8 -20.25 -34.26 19.24
C GLY A 8 -19.75 -34.01 20.64
N SER A 9 -20.51 -33.33 21.44
CA SER A 9 -20.25 -32.70 22.73
C SER A 9 -19.77 -33.62 23.88
N GLU A 10 -19.23 -34.78 23.64
CA GLU A 10 -18.59 -35.61 24.65
C GLU A 10 -17.33 -36.21 24.06
N MET A 11 -16.18 -35.69 24.48
CA MET A 11 -14.87 -36.27 24.20
C MET A 11 -14.77 -37.59 24.94
N CYS A 12 -14.92 -38.71 24.19
CA CYS A 12 -14.77 -40.04 24.75
C CYS A 12 -13.34 -40.25 25.22
N ILE A 13 -13.12 -40.33 26.53
CA ILE A 13 -11.82 -40.49 27.21
C ILE A 13 -11.07 -41.79 26.77
N ARG A 14 -11.64 -42.57 25.83
CA ARG A 14 -11.13 -43.87 25.37
C ARG A 14 -10.91 -43.96 23.86
N ASP A 15 -10.72 -42.84 23.18
CA ASP A 15 -10.44 -42.89 21.74
C ASP A 15 -9.05 -43.42 21.48
N ARG A 16 -8.98 -44.46 20.61
CA ARG A 16 -7.74 -45.08 20.18
C ARG A 16 -7.24 -44.39 18.91
N TYR A 17 -6.05 -43.81 18.98
CA TYR A 17 -5.35 -43.25 17.83
C TYR A 17 -4.33 -44.25 17.32
N ILE A 18 -4.40 -44.60 16.02
CA ILE A 18 -3.46 -45.50 15.35
C ILE A 18 -2.84 -44.74 14.18
N ALA A 19 -1.52 -44.51 14.21
CA ALA A 19 -0.75 -44.03 13.07
C ALA A 19 0.04 -45.21 12.48
N ILE A 20 -0.46 -45.80 11.39
CA ILE A 20 0.09 -47.01 10.78
C ILE A 20 1.53 -46.80 10.31
N ASN A 21 1.84 -45.67 9.69
CA ASN A 21 3.18 -45.36 9.16
C ASN A 21 4.21 -45.10 10.25
N ASP A 22 3.79 -44.58 11.38
CA ASP A 22 4.68 -44.21 12.51
C ASP A 22 4.67 -45.29 13.60
N ASN A 23 3.93 -46.38 13.40
CA ASN A 23 3.76 -47.51 14.32
C ASN A 23 3.36 -47.06 15.76
N VAL A 24 2.48 -46.05 15.84
CA VAL A 24 1.95 -45.49 17.08
C VAL A 24 0.55 -45.99 17.33
N ASP A 25 0.32 -46.61 18.48
CA ASP A 25 -0.99 -47.10 18.92
C ASP A 25 -1.21 -46.73 20.39
N THR A 26 -2.17 -45.83 20.66
CA THR A 26 -2.46 -45.36 22.01
C THR A 26 -3.07 -46.41 22.96
N ALA A 27 -3.54 -47.55 22.45
CA ALA A 27 -4.02 -48.63 23.28
C ALA A 27 -2.89 -49.53 23.81
N ASN A 28 -1.69 -49.50 23.20
CA ASN A 28 -0.51 -50.23 23.62
C ASN A 28 0.50 -49.31 24.29
N SER A 29 0.38 -49.13 25.61
CA SER A 29 1.27 -48.30 26.41
C SER A 29 2.75 -48.76 26.42
N ASN A 30 3.05 -50.00 25.99
CA ASN A 30 4.39 -50.56 25.88
C ASN A 30 4.95 -50.55 24.46
N SER A 31 4.29 -49.86 23.51
CA SER A 31 4.84 -49.80 22.16
C SER A 31 5.99 -48.75 22.14
N SER A 32 7.18 -49.22 21.72
CA SER A 32 8.35 -48.34 21.47
C SER A 32 8.03 -47.15 20.57
N GLY A 33 6.94 -47.26 19.79
CA GLY A 33 6.40 -46.16 18.96
C GLY A 33 5.86 -44.97 19.75
N MET A 34 5.36 -45.18 20.98
CA MET A 34 4.80 -44.12 21.79
C MET A 34 5.89 -43.18 22.35
N ASP A 35 7.00 -43.76 22.78
CA ASP A 35 8.16 -42.97 23.22
C ASP A 35 8.82 -42.24 22.04
N MET A 36 8.85 -42.87 20.87
CA MET A 36 9.39 -42.25 19.65
C MET A 36 8.46 -41.20 19.05
N ALA A 37 7.14 -41.27 19.26
CA ALA A 37 6.18 -40.29 18.72
C ALA A 37 6.46 -38.86 19.22
N MET A 38 6.92 -38.74 20.48
CA MET A 38 7.31 -37.44 21.03
C MET A 38 8.52 -36.87 20.28
N PHE A 39 9.53 -37.68 20.01
CA PHE A 39 10.71 -37.28 19.22
C PHE A 39 10.34 -36.92 17.78
N PHE A 40 9.48 -37.71 17.12
CA PHE A 40 9.01 -37.38 15.77
C PHE A 40 8.25 -36.07 15.73
N ASN A 41 7.41 -35.77 16.72
CA ASN A 41 6.69 -34.49 16.79
C ASN A 41 7.66 -33.32 16.96
N ILE A 42 8.65 -33.42 17.82
CA ILE A 42 9.69 -32.42 18.04
C ILE A 42 10.49 -32.23 16.74
N PHE A 43 10.90 -33.33 16.11
CA PHE A 43 11.67 -33.29 14.87
C PHE A 43 10.87 -32.65 13.72
N ASN A 44 9.60 -33.02 13.57
CA ASN A 44 8.70 -32.44 12.58
C ASN A 44 8.51 -30.93 12.83
N GLU A 45 8.32 -30.51 14.08
CA GLU A 45 8.22 -29.10 14.41
C GLU A 45 9.51 -28.33 14.08
N PHE A 46 10.66 -28.93 14.41
CA PHE A 46 11.97 -28.36 14.10
C PHE A 46 12.16 -28.22 12.58
N HIS A 47 11.85 -29.27 11.81
CA HIS A 47 11.96 -29.27 10.35
C HIS A 47 11.08 -28.20 9.70
N VAL A 48 9.83 -28.05 10.12
CA VAL A 48 8.92 -27.00 9.62
C VAL A 48 9.42 -25.61 9.97
N ARG A 49 9.95 -25.43 11.19
CA ARG A 49 10.52 -24.17 11.65
C ARG A 49 11.78 -23.79 10.86
N ASP A 50 12.66 -24.75 10.62
CA ASP A 50 13.88 -24.56 9.83
C ASP A 50 13.54 -24.24 8.37
N THR A 51 12.64 -25.00 7.75
CA THR A 51 12.13 -24.72 6.40
C THR A 51 11.54 -23.31 6.30
N SER A 52 10.76 -22.88 7.28
CA SER A 52 10.23 -21.52 7.32
C SER A 52 11.32 -20.46 7.38
N LYS A 53 12.41 -20.68 8.15
CA LYS A 53 13.55 -19.78 8.18
C LYS A 53 14.28 -19.72 6.82
N LYS A 54 14.51 -20.87 6.20
CA LYS A 54 15.15 -20.96 4.89
C LYS A 54 14.34 -20.25 3.80
N ILE A 55 13.01 -20.40 3.79
CA ILE A 55 12.12 -19.66 2.86
C ILE A 55 12.23 -18.16 3.10
N LYS A 56 12.19 -17.70 4.36
CA LYS A 56 12.34 -16.27 4.67
C LYS A 56 13.70 -15.71 4.20
N ALA A 57 14.79 -16.42 4.45
CA ALA A 57 16.13 -16.04 3.99
C ALA A 57 16.20 -15.97 2.45
N SER A 58 15.65 -16.96 1.75
CA SER A 58 15.56 -16.95 0.29
C SER A 58 14.75 -15.75 -0.24
N CYS A 59 13.65 -15.39 0.43
CA CYS A 59 12.86 -14.20 0.07
C CYS A 59 13.67 -12.89 0.25
N VAL A 60 14.49 -12.79 1.30
CA VAL A 60 15.38 -11.64 1.53
C VAL A 60 16.41 -11.53 0.41
N ILE A 61 17.10 -12.62 0.07
CA ILE A 61 18.09 -12.66 -1.00
C ILE A 61 17.47 -12.28 -2.36
N LYS A 62 16.28 -12.82 -2.67
CA LYS A 62 15.55 -12.43 -3.89
C LYS A 62 15.23 -10.94 -3.91
N SER A 63 14.79 -10.41 -2.78
CA SER A 63 14.48 -8.98 -2.66
C SER A 63 15.73 -8.10 -2.82
N GLU A 64 16.89 -8.52 -2.32
CA GLU A 64 18.18 -7.83 -2.50
C GLU A 64 18.65 -7.80 -3.96
N ARG A 65 18.28 -8.83 -4.72
CA ARG A 65 18.53 -8.91 -6.17
C ARG A 65 17.52 -8.10 -7.00
N GLY A 66 16.65 -7.33 -6.38
CA GLY A 66 15.63 -6.55 -7.09
C GLY A 66 14.41 -7.36 -7.55
N GLN A 67 14.32 -8.64 -7.17
CA GLN A 67 13.25 -9.52 -7.61
C GLN A 67 11.99 -9.35 -6.76
N ARG A 68 10.84 -9.53 -7.40
CA ARG A 68 9.55 -9.56 -6.71
C ARG A 68 9.37 -10.88 -5.95
N VAL A 69 9.08 -10.78 -4.66
CA VAL A 69 8.86 -11.96 -3.80
C VAL A 69 7.41 -12.47 -3.86
N ALA A 70 6.46 -11.59 -4.17
CA ALA A 70 5.04 -11.97 -4.21
C ALA A 70 4.74 -12.95 -5.34
N SER A 71 3.97 -13.99 -5.02
CA SER A 71 3.61 -15.06 -5.97
C SER A 71 2.68 -14.60 -7.10
N ARG A 72 1.82 -13.59 -6.86
CA ARG A 72 0.88 -13.06 -7.86
C ARG A 72 1.27 -11.65 -8.28
N PRO A 73 1.18 -11.32 -9.58
CA PRO A 73 1.36 -9.96 -10.04
C PRO A 73 0.21 -9.06 -9.58
N PRO A 74 0.39 -7.75 -9.48
CA PRO A 74 -0.69 -6.81 -9.27
C PRO A 74 -1.65 -6.83 -10.46
N TYR A 75 -2.91 -6.48 -10.23
CA TYR A 75 -3.89 -6.31 -11.32
C TYR A 75 -3.37 -5.29 -12.34
N GLY A 76 -3.47 -5.56 -13.63
CA GLY A 76 -2.85 -4.75 -14.69
C GLY A 76 -1.50 -5.27 -15.16
N TYR A 77 -0.91 -6.24 -14.44
CA TYR A 77 0.33 -6.90 -14.83
C TYR A 77 0.14 -8.40 -14.96
N MET A 78 1.01 -9.02 -15.74
CA MET A 78 1.15 -10.48 -15.85
C MET A 78 2.60 -10.88 -15.65
N LYS A 79 2.85 -12.15 -15.33
CA LYS A 79 4.21 -12.67 -15.23
C LYS A 79 4.81 -12.83 -16.62
N SER A 80 6.11 -12.56 -16.74
CA SER A 80 6.86 -12.90 -17.94
C SER A 80 6.93 -14.43 -18.11
N SER A 81 6.85 -14.90 -19.35
CA SER A 81 7.05 -16.32 -19.69
C SER A 81 8.49 -16.76 -19.52
N GLU A 82 9.46 -15.85 -19.68
CA GLU A 82 10.89 -16.12 -19.59
C GLU A 82 11.40 -16.09 -18.15
N ASP A 83 10.94 -15.14 -17.35
CA ASP A 83 11.34 -14.98 -15.96
C ASP A 83 10.12 -14.72 -15.06
N HIS A 84 9.72 -15.71 -14.28
CA HIS A 84 8.56 -15.61 -13.37
C HIS A 84 8.70 -14.55 -12.27
N ASN A 85 9.90 -14.00 -12.05
CA ASN A 85 10.11 -12.90 -11.09
C ASN A 85 9.89 -11.53 -11.72
N LYS A 86 9.83 -11.44 -13.06
CA LYS A 86 9.53 -10.21 -13.80
C LYS A 86 8.04 -10.12 -14.13
N ILE A 87 7.53 -8.89 -14.08
CA ILE A 87 6.15 -8.59 -14.45
C ILE A 87 6.12 -7.66 -15.66
N LEU A 88 5.16 -7.91 -16.55
CA LEU A 88 4.92 -7.16 -17.77
C LEU A 88 3.49 -6.60 -17.74
N PRO A 89 3.22 -5.46 -18.41
CA PRO A 89 1.87 -4.96 -18.56
C PRO A 89 0.94 -5.99 -19.21
N ASN A 90 -0.23 -6.20 -18.63
CA ASN A 90 -1.25 -7.06 -19.21
C ASN A 90 -2.14 -6.23 -20.15
N PRO A 91 -2.19 -6.52 -21.47
CA PRO A 91 -2.94 -5.72 -22.42
C PRO A 91 -4.44 -5.64 -22.13
N GLU A 92 -5.03 -6.65 -21.47
CA GLU A 92 -6.46 -6.67 -21.13
C GLU A 92 -6.79 -5.83 -19.89
N THR A 93 -5.94 -5.86 -18.86
CA THR A 93 -6.23 -5.25 -17.57
C THR A 93 -5.49 -3.94 -17.29
N ALA A 94 -4.38 -3.68 -17.98
CA ALA A 94 -3.63 -2.42 -17.84
C ALA A 94 -4.47 -1.17 -18.19
N PRO A 95 -5.31 -1.16 -19.24
CA PRO A 95 -6.19 -0.03 -19.55
C PRO A 95 -7.17 0.27 -18.41
N ILE A 96 -7.67 -0.77 -17.72
CA ILE A 96 -8.61 -0.62 -16.62
C ILE A 96 -7.92 0.07 -15.43
N VAL A 97 -6.66 -0.29 -15.14
CA VAL A 97 -5.87 0.38 -14.09
C VAL A 97 -5.65 1.85 -14.44
N LYS A 98 -5.26 2.16 -15.67
CA LYS A 98 -5.12 3.55 -16.15
C LYS A 98 -6.41 4.33 -15.98
N TYR A 99 -7.53 3.73 -16.32
CA TYR A 99 -8.86 4.32 -16.15
C TYR A 99 -9.20 4.61 -14.68
N ILE A 100 -8.90 3.69 -13.75
CA ILE A 100 -9.09 3.89 -12.30
C ILE A 100 -8.29 5.11 -11.82
N PHE A 101 -7.04 5.26 -12.26
CA PHE A 101 -6.22 6.42 -11.90
C PHE A 101 -6.75 7.72 -12.50
N GLN A 102 -7.21 7.72 -13.75
CA GLN A 102 -7.84 8.87 -14.40
C GLN A 102 -9.12 9.32 -13.68
N LEU A 103 -9.99 8.38 -13.30
CA LEU A 103 -11.19 8.68 -12.52
C LEU A 103 -10.85 9.29 -11.16
N CYS A 104 -9.81 8.78 -10.50
CA CYS A 104 -9.36 9.33 -9.23
C CYS A 104 -8.75 10.74 -9.40
N ALA A 105 -7.93 10.97 -10.43
CA ALA A 105 -7.39 12.28 -10.77
C ALA A 105 -8.52 13.28 -11.10
N GLY A 106 -9.62 12.83 -11.72
CA GLY A 106 -10.86 13.59 -11.90
C GLY A 106 -11.65 13.88 -10.62
N GLY A 107 -11.15 13.42 -9.44
CA GLY A 107 -11.72 13.72 -8.12
C GLY A 107 -12.73 12.69 -7.58
N LEU A 108 -12.93 11.56 -8.25
CA LEU A 108 -13.79 10.48 -7.74
C LEU A 108 -13.10 9.72 -6.61
N GLY A 109 -13.86 9.42 -5.56
CA GLY A 109 -13.37 8.57 -4.46
C GLY A 109 -13.48 7.08 -4.78
N PRO A 110 -12.75 6.19 -4.04
CA PRO A 110 -12.73 4.75 -4.30
C PRO A 110 -14.12 4.09 -4.40
N ALA A 111 -15.08 4.53 -3.56
CA ALA A 111 -16.45 4.00 -3.61
C ALA A 111 -17.19 4.42 -4.88
N GLN A 112 -16.97 5.65 -5.36
CA GLN A 112 -17.59 6.13 -6.59
C GLN A 112 -16.99 5.45 -7.83
N ILE A 113 -15.67 5.22 -7.79
CA ILE A 113 -14.95 4.48 -8.83
C ILE A 113 -15.46 3.04 -8.87
N ALA A 114 -15.58 2.36 -7.72
CA ALA A 114 -16.12 1.01 -7.65
C ALA A 114 -17.53 0.91 -8.27
N ASN A 115 -18.43 1.83 -7.90
CA ASN A 115 -19.79 1.88 -8.47
C ASN A 115 -19.79 2.18 -9.99
N ARG A 116 -18.80 2.95 -10.45
CA ARG A 116 -18.65 3.25 -11.88
C ARG A 116 -18.23 2.03 -12.67
N LEU A 117 -17.21 1.30 -12.19
CA LEU A 117 -16.72 0.05 -12.78
C LEU A 117 -17.79 -1.04 -12.80
N GLU A 118 -18.61 -1.12 -11.72
CA GLU A 118 -19.74 -2.05 -11.65
C GLU A 118 -20.81 -1.73 -12.71
N LYS A 119 -21.17 -0.46 -12.88
CA LYS A 119 -22.11 -0.01 -13.91
C LYS A 119 -21.63 -0.28 -15.34
N GLU A 120 -20.32 -0.18 -15.55
CA GLU A 120 -19.68 -0.45 -16.84
C GLU A 120 -19.39 -1.96 -17.05
N GLN A 121 -19.84 -2.82 -16.13
CA GLN A 121 -19.69 -4.28 -16.18
C GLN A 121 -18.23 -4.74 -16.38
N ILE A 122 -17.31 -4.08 -15.71
CA ILE A 122 -15.89 -4.44 -15.74
C ILE A 122 -15.64 -5.52 -14.68
N TYR A 123 -15.02 -6.64 -15.07
CA TYR A 123 -14.68 -7.73 -14.17
C TYR A 123 -13.80 -7.26 -13.02
N THR A 124 -14.12 -7.76 -11.82
CA THR A 124 -13.23 -7.59 -10.67
C THR A 124 -11.92 -8.34 -10.87
N PRO A 125 -10.81 -7.95 -10.21
CA PRO A 125 -9.55 -8.68 -10.31
C PRO A 125 -9.68 -10.17 -9.99
N ALA A 126 -10.52 -10.54 -9.02
CA ALA A 126 -10.77 -11.93 -8.65
C ALA A 126 -11.53 -12.69 -9.73
N MET A 127 -12.55 -12.05 -10.34
CA MET A 127 -13.31 -12.66 -11.44
C MET A 127 -12.47 -12.81 -12.70
N TYR A 128 -11.62 -11.83 -13.01
CA TYR A 128 -10.69 -11.91 -14.12
C TYR A 128 -9.73 -13.10 -13.96
N GLU A 129 -9.13 -13.26 -12.78
CA GLU A 129 -8.25 -14.38 -12.47
C GLU A 129 -9.00 -15.73 -12.58
N TYR A 130 -10.22 -15.81 -12.03
CA TYR A 130 -11.07 -16.99 -12.13
C TYR A 130 -11.39 -17.35 -13.58
N SER A 131 -11.72 -16.37 -14.42
CA SER A 131 -12.03 -16.58 -15.85
C SER A 131 -10.85 -17.14 -16.65
N LYS A 132 -9.60 -16.84 -16.23
CA LYS A 132 -8.38 -17.29 -16.91
C LYS A 132 -7.84 -18.61 -16.36
N THR A 133 -7.92 -18.84 -15.05
CA THR A 133 -7.27 -19.98 -14.37
C THR A 133 -8.25 -21.04 -13.85
N GLY A 134 -9.54 -20.71 -13.72
CA GLY A 134 -10.53 -21.53 -13.05
C GLY A 134 -10.34 -21.64 -11.53
N ASN A 135 -9.31 -21.01 -10.96
CA ASN A 135 -9.01 -21.10 -9.55
C ASN A 135 -9.82 -20.09 -8.73
N VAL A 136 -10.59 -20.58 -7.77
CA VAL A 136 -11.33 -19.70 -6.83
C VAL A 136 -10.35 -19.12 -5.82
N ILE A 137 -10.23 -17.80 -5.82
CA ILE A 137 -9.52 -17.07 -4.77
C ILE A 137 -10.43 -17.03 -3.53
N SER A 138 -9.89 -17.34 -2.35
CA SER A 138 -10.64 -17.41 -1.09
C SER A 138 -11.61 -16.24 -0.92
N ASN A 139 -12.87 -16.55 -0.51
CA ASN A 139 -13.97 -15.62 -0.29
C ASN A 139 -14.46 -14.84 -1.54
N PHE A 140 -14.27 -15.39 -2.73
CA PHE A 140 -14.79 -14.82 -3.95
C PHE A 140 -16.14 -15.48 -4.30
N ASP A 141 -17.17 -14.63 -4.47
CA ASP A 141 -18.50 -15.06 -4.90
C ASP A 141 -18.65 -14.82 -6.42
N THR A 142 -18.80 -15.89 -7.17
CA THR A 142 -18.97 -15.85 -8.62
C THR A 142 -20.30 -15.27 -9.07
N SER A 143 -21.28 -15.17 -8.16
CA SER A 143 -22.63 -14.62 -8.44
C SER A 143 -22.59 -13.11 -8.76
N TYR A 144 -21.54 -12.41 -8.33
CA TYR A 144 -21.41 -10.97 -8.51
C TYR A 144 -20.10 -10.58 -9.21
N PRO A 145 -19.95 -10.88 -10.51
CA PRO A 145 -18.67 -10.75 -11.24
C PRO A 145 -18.17 -9.30 -11.36
N TYR A 146 -19.06 -8.32 -11.29
CA TYR A 146 -18.77 -6.89 -11.51
C TYR A 146 -18.80 -6.08 -10.22
N ARG A 147 -19.04 -6.70 -9.06
CA ARG A 147 -19.18 -5.99 -7.78
C ARG A 147 -17.80 -5.62 -7.22
N TRP A 148 -17.31 -4.44 -7.59
CA TRP A 148 -16.06 -3.92 -7.08
C TRP A 148 -16.15 -3.50 -5.61
N ASN A 149 -15.18 -3.95 -4.81
CA ASN A 149 -15.05 -3.48 -3.44
C ASN A 149 -14.22 -2.17 -3.42
N PRO A 150 -14.69 -1.10 -2.76
CA PRO A 150 -13.94 0.14 -2.59
C PRO A 150 -12.53 -0.04 -2.01
N THR A 151 -12.34 -1.04 -1.16
CA THR A 151 -11.03 -1.38 -0.59
C THR A 151 -10.05 -1.89 -1.65
N VAL A 152 -10.53 -2.66 -2.62
CA VAL A 152 -9.70 -3.14 -3.74
C VAL A 152 -9.24 -1.96 -4.59
N VAL A 153 -10.14 -1.04 -4.92
CA VAL A 153 -9.80 0.21 -5.64
C VAL A 153 -8.80 1.04 -4.84
N ALA A 154 -9.01 1.18 -3.53
CA ALA A 154 -8.09 1.91 -2.65
C ALA A 154 -6.69 1.29 -2.65
N ASN A 155 -6.59 -0.04 -2.59
CA ASN A 155 -5.32 -0.76 -2.63
C ASN A 155 -4.60 -0.59 -3.99
N ILE A 156 -5.36 -0.60 -5.11
CA ILE A 156 -4.81 -0.31 -6.43
C ILE A 156 -4.21 1.10 -6.46
N LEU A 157 -4.93 2.10 -5.98
CA LEU A 157 -4.46 3.49 -5.96
C LEU A 157 -3.28 3.74 -5.01
N GLU A 158 -2.97 2.83 -4.08
CA GLU A 158 -1.83 2.93 -3.13
C GLU A 158 -0.61 2.10 -3.55
N ASP A 159 -0.73 1.25 -4.56
CA ASP A 159 0.34 0.32 -4.88
C ASP A 159 1.40 0.95 -5.79
N VAL A 160 2.59 1.17 -5.26
CA VAL A 160 3.76 1.75 -5.96
C VAL A 160 4.22 0.92 -7.16
N SER A 161 3.71 -0.31 -7.31
CA SER A 161 4.00 -1.14 -8.48
C SER A 161 3.55 -0.46 -9.78
N TYR A 162 2.53 0.41 -9.74
CA TYR A 162 2.02 1.08 -10.95
C TYR A 162 2.92 2.19 -11.49
N ILE A 163 3.89 2.66 -10.69
CA ILE A 163 4.95 3.58 -11.14
C ILE A 163 6.29 2.88 -11.41
N GLY A 164 6.26 1.54 -11.54
CA GLY A 164 7.45 0.75 -11.89
C GLY A 164 8.31 0.29 -10.71
N HIS A 165 7.85 0.48 -9.47
CA HIS A 165 8.61 0.10 -8.27
C HIS A 165 8.10 -1.21 -7.68
N THR A 166 8.99 -2.01 -7.12
CA THR A 166 8.60 -3.22 -6.37
C THR A 166 8.73 -2.96 -4.87
N CYS A 167 7.64 -3.15 -4.14
CA CYS A 167 7.66 -3.08 -2.68
C CYS A 167 7.46 -4.49 -2.10
N ASN A 168 8.53 -5.06 -1.56
CA ASN A 168 8.52 -6.35 -0.88
C ASN A 168 8.28 -6.17 0.63
N PHE A 169 7.83 -7.24 1.30
CA PHE A 169 7.62 -7.30 2.76
C PHE A 169 6.59 -6.31 3.33
N ARG A 170 5.57 -5.93 2.54
CA ARG A 170 4.44 -5.13 3.06
C ARG A 170 3.61 -5.90 4.09
N PHE A 171 3.62 -7.22 3.99
CA PHE A 171 2.89 -8.13 4.86
C PHE A 171 3.80 -9.27 5.32
N GLY A 172 3.60 -9.70 6.55
CA GLY A 172 4.27 -10.84 7.14
C GLY A 172 3.29 -11.74 7.88
N ARG A 173 3.82 -12.77 8.52
CA ARG A 173 3.12 -13.65 9.45
C ARG A 173 3.93 -13.71 10.73
N ALA A 174 3.28 -13.66 11.89
CA ALA A 174 3.95 -13.73 13.19
C ALA A 174 4.68 -15.08 13.38
N SER A 175 4.05 -16.17 12.94
CA SER A 175 4.58 -17.53 13.06
C SER A 175 4.16 -18.36 11.86
N TYR A 176 4.84 -19.49 11.63
CA TYR A 176 4.40 -20.49 10.64
C TYR A 176 3.09 -21.18 11.04
N LYS A 177 2.76 -21.19 12.33
CA LYS A 177 1.49 -21.71 12.89
C LYS A 177 0.34 -20.70 12.75
N ASP A 178 0.64 -19.40 12.61
CA ASP A 178 -0.36 -18.34 12.49
C ASP A 178 -0.48 -17.87 11.04
N HIS A 179 -1.59 -18.23 10.41
CA HIS A 179 -1.86 -17.88 9.02
C HIS A 179 -2.35 -16.45 8.80
N ARG A 180 -2.61 -15.69 9.88
CA ARG A 180 -3.06 -14.30 9.78
C ARG A 180 -2.01 -13.42 9.14
N LYS A 181 -2.43 -12.66 8.15
CA LYS A 181 -1.62 -11.62 7.52
C LYS A 181 -1.51 -10.42 8.45
N LEU A 182 -0.29 -10.03 8.80
CA LEU A 182 0.02 -8.81 9.53
C LEU A 182 0.62 -7.79 8.57
N ARG A 183 0.16 -6.54 8.63
CA ARG A 183 0.83 -5.44 7.93
C ARG A 183 2.08 -5.08 8.70
N LEU A 184 3.23 -5.17 8.05
CA LEU A 184 4.51 -4.80 8.62
C LEU A 184 4.68 -3.28 8.63
N PRO A 185 5.46 -2.72 9.56
CA PRO A 185 5.77 -1.30 9.59
C PRO A 185 6.58 -0.91 8.34
N GLU A 186 6.46 0.35 7.93
CA GLU A 186 7.13 0.87 6.71
C GLU A 186 8.65 0.73 6.76
N SER A 187 9.25 0.69 7.95
CA SER A 187 10.69 0.47 8.14
C SER A 187 11.17 -0.91 7.67
N GLU A 188 10.27 -1.89 7.64
CA GLU A 188 10.58 -3.26 7.17
C GLU A 188 10.29 -3.45 5.68
N HIS A 189 9.64 -2.48 5.04
CA HIS A 189 9.36 -2.55 3.62
C HIS A 189 10.65 -2.36 2.82
N LYS A 190 10.91 -3.24 1.85
CA LYS A 190 11.98 -3.07 0.86
C LYS A 190 11.39 -2.53 -0.43
N LEU A 191 11.59 -1.24 -0.67
CA LEU A 191 11.24 -0.58 -1.93
C LEU A 191 12.44 -0.65 -2.88
N ILE A 192 12.18 -1.14 -4.10
CA ILE A 192 13.16 -1.23 -5.17
C ILE A 192 12.60 -0.47 -6.35
N GLU A 193 13.32 0.55 -6.78
CA GLU A 193 12.87 1.46 -7.83
C GLU A 193 13.14 0.89 -9.23
N ASN A 194 12.27 1.23 -10.18
CA ASN A 194 12.44 0.95 -11.62
C ASN A 194 12.71 -0.51 -11.96
N THR A 195 11.94 -1.43 -11.37
CA THR A 195 12.10 -2.87 -11.60
C THR A 195 11.31 -3.39 -12.81
N HIS A 196 10.33 -2.65 -13.27
CA HIS A 196 9.44 -3.02 -14.39
C HIS A 196 8.82 -1.77 -15.04
N GLU A 197 8.18 -1.96 -16.19
CA GLU A 197 7.51 -0.89 -16.92
C GLU A 197 6.36 -0.30 -16.10
N SER A 198 6.33 1.03 -15.99
CA SER A 198 5.27 1.75 -15.29
C SER A 198 3.99 1.82 -16.13
N LEU A 199 2.83 1.62 -15.50
CA LEU A 199 1.52 1.85 -16.14
C LEU A 199 1.05 3.29 -16.00
N ILE A 200 1.50 3.97 -14.96
CA ILE A 200 1.08 5.33 -14.57
C ILE A 200 2.31 6.20 -14.48
N ASP A 201 2.22 7.41 -14.99
CA ASP A 201 3.25 8.42 -14.85
C ASP A 201 3.31 8.97 -13.41
N VAL A 202 4.48 9.40 -13.00
CA VAL A 202 4.75 9.87 -11.64
C VAL A 202 3.88 11.09 -11.28
N ASN A 203 3.63 11.97 -12.25
CA ASN A 203 2.80 13.17 -12.02
C ASN A 203 1.35 12.79 -11.69
N THR A 204 0.74 11.89 -12.46
CA THR A 204 -0.62 11.39 -12.19
C THR A 204 -0.68 10.67 -10.84
N TRP A 205 0.33 9.87 -10.51
CA TRP A 205 0.45 9.21 -9.21
C TRP A 205 0.47 10.23 -8.07
N GLU A 206 1.31 11.24 -8.13
CA GLU A 206 1.39 12.28 -7.09
C GLU A 206 0.08 13.05 -6.92
N ILE A 207 -0.59 13.40 -8.02
CA ILE A 207 -1.90 14.05 -7.98
C ILE A 207 -2.90 13.18 -7.23
N VAL A 208 -2.95 11.89 -7.57
CA VAL A 208 -3.85 10.93 -6.92
C VAL A 208 -3.53 10.79 -5.43
N GLN A 209 -2.26 10.68 -5.02
CA GLN A 209 -1.89 10.60 -3.60
C GLN A 209 -2.27 11.86 -2.83
N ARG A 210 -2.05 13.07 -3.38
CA ARG A 210 -2.49 14.34 -2.77
C ARG A 210 -4.01 14.41 -2.60
N LEU A 211 -4.77 13.99 -3.62
CA LEU A 211 -6.23 13.95 -3.56
C LEU A 211 -6.73 12.97 -2.50
N ARG A 212 -6.07 11.83 -2.33
CA ARG A 212 -6.42 10.81 -1.33
C ARG A 212 -6.10 11.21 0.10
N GLN A 213 -5.01 11.95 0.30
CA GLN A 213 -4.66 12.52 1.62
C GLN A 213 -5.65 13.60 2.05
N SER A 214 -6.24 14.31 1.09
CA SER A 214 -7.28 15.28 1.38
C SER A 214 -8.61 14.57 1.67
N LYS A 215 -8.96 14.37 2.95
CA LYS A 215 -10.23 13.78 3.36
C LYS A 215 -11.39 14.73 2.99
N ARG A 216 -11.97 14.53 1.82
CA ARG A 216 -13.19 15.23 1.40
C ARG A 216 -14.40 14.50 1.99
N ARG A 217 -14.95 15.02 3.09
CA ARG A 217 -16.22 14.55 3.62
C ARG A 217 -17.36 15.23 2.87
N LYS A 218 -18.35 14.44 2.43
CA LYS A 218 -19.64 15.01 2.01
C LYS A 218 -20.26 15.72 3.22
N THR A 219 -20.90 16.86 3.00
CA THR A 219 -21.78 17.44 4.02
C THR A 219 -22.97 16.51 4.24
N SER A 220 -23.62 16.61 5.39
CA SER A 220 -24.86 15.85 5.68
C SER A 220 -25.96 16.04 4.63
N LEU A 221 -25.91 17.12 3.87
CA LEU A 221 -26.84 17.48 2.81
C LEU A 221 -26.38 17.07 1.39
N GLY A 222 -25.26 16.32 1.28
CA GLY A 222 -24.82 15.72 0.02
C GLY A 222 -23.97 16.59 -0.91
N ASP A 223 -23.94 17.94 -0.73
CA ASP A 223 -23.21 18.83 -1.61
C ASP A 223 -21.74 18.89 -1.27
N LYS A 224 -20.92 19.10 -2.28
CA LYS A 224 -19.49 19.29 -2.16
C LYS A 224 -19.10 20.63 -2.77
N SER A 225 -18.39 21.45 -2.01
CA SER A 225 -17.71 22.58 -2.58
C SER A 225 -16.46 22.13 -3.34
N ILE A 226 -16.14 22.84 -4.44
CA ILE A 226 -14.92 22.63 -5.23
C ILE A 226 -13.66 22.77 -4.36
N PHE A 227 -13.70 23.70 -3.39
CA PHE A 227 -12.59 24.01 -2.50
C PHE A 227 -12.51 23.12 -1.26
N ALA A 228 -13.43 22.18 -1.08
CA ALA A 228 -13.43 21.30 0.09
C ALA A 228 -12.17 20.42 0.12
N GLY A 229 -11.40 20.55 1.19
CA GLY A 229 -10.18 19.75 1.43
C GLY A 229 -8.89 20.33 0.86
N ILE A 230 -8.94 21.42 0.10
CA ILE A 230 -7.77 22.13 -0.45
C ILE A 230 -7.52 23.48 0.18
N THR A 231 -8.44 24.01 0.98
CA THR A 231 -8.31 25.26 1.69
C THR A 231 -7.75 25.08 3.09
N PHE A 232 -6.80 25.95 3.48
CA PHE A 232 -6.13 25.92 4.78
C PHE A 232 -6.16 27.29 5.43
N CYS A 233 -6.18 27.33 6.77
CA CYS A 233 -6.05 28.56 7.54
C CYS A 233 -4.64 29.10 7.40
N ALA A 234 -4.50 30.41 7.16
CA ALA A 234 -3.20 31.07 7.00
C ALA A 234 -2.37 31.01 8.30
N ASP A 235 -3.01 31.12 9.46
CA ASP A 235 -2.34 31.20 10.76
C ASP A 235 -1.98 29.81 11.30
N CYS A 236 -2.98 28.94 11.52
CA CYS A 236 -2.76 27.63 12.14
C CYS A 236 -2.45 26.50 11.15
N LYS A 237 -2.48 26.76 9.83
CA LYS A 237 -2.24 25.77 8.74
C LYS A 237 -3.18 24.58 8.75
N HIS A 238 -4.21 24.56 9.60
CA HIS A 238 -5.22 23.52 9.60
C HIS A 238 -6.25 23.74 8.48
N LYS A 239 -6.89 22.63 8.04
CA LYS A 239 -7.90 22.70 6.97
C LYS A 239 -9.10 23.53 7.37
N LEU A 240 -9.63 24.30 6.42
CA LEU A 240 -10.92 24.95 6.56
C LEU A 240 -12.03 23.92 6.25
N TYR A 241 -13.09 23.92 7.04
CA TYR A 241 -14.26 23.08 6.83
C TYR A 241 -15.38 23.87 6.18
N PHE A 242 -15.96 23.29 5.15
CA PHE A 242 -17.15 23.82 4.51
C PHE A 242 -18.34 23.72 5.48
N HIS A 243 -18.97 24.85 5.74
CA HIS A 243 -20.08 24.99 6.67
C HIS A 243 -21.27 25.61 5.97
N ARG A 244 -22.42 24.93 6.08
CA ARG A 244 -23.71 25.45 5.66
C ARG A 244 -24.79 24.94 6.61
N HIS A 245 -25.84 25.71 6.79
CA HIS A 245 -27.05 25.28 7.45
C HIS A 245 -28.12 24.88 6.42
N SER A 246 -29.04 23.99 6.79
CA SER A 246 -30.08 23.46 5.90
C SER A 246 -31.02 24.53 5.32
N HIS A 247 -31.19 25.66 6.03
CA HIS A 247 -32.06 26.77 5.64
C HIS A 247 -31.26 28.00 5.15
N GLU A 248 -29.97 27.90 5.00
CA GLU A 248 -29.09 29.01 4.62
C GLU A 248 -28.97 29.09 3.10
N LYS A 249 -29.15 30.30 2.55
CA LYS A 249 -28.96 30.54 1.12
C LYS A 249 -27.53 30.25 0.70
N PRO A 250 -27.29 29.73 -0.54
CA PRO A 250 -25.94 29.43 -1.04
C PRO A 250 -24.93 30.57 -0.92
N GLU A 251 -25.40 31.81 -1.01
CA GLU A 251 -24.56 33.02 -0.87
C GLU A 251 -23.88 33.16 0.53
N ASN A 252 -24.41 32.49 1.53
CA ASN A 252 -23.90 32.52 2.90
C ASN A 252 -23.04 31.30 3.27
N TRP A 253 -22.87 30.37 2.36
CA TRP A 253 -21.99 29.23 2.58
C TRP A 253 -20.55 29.68 2.79
N LYS A 254 -19.89 29.12 3.80
CA LYS A 254 -18.58 29.58 4.22
C LYS A 254 -17.64 28.44 4.62
N PHE A 255 -16.36 28.71 4.47
CA PHE A 255 -15.30 27.89 5.01
C PHE A 255 -14.89 28.46 6.38
N VAL A 256 -14.75 27.61 7.39
CA VAL A 256 -14.39 27.99 8.76
C VAL A 256 -13.21 27.15 9.24
N CYS A 257 -12.30 27.76 10.02
CA CYS A 257 -11.14 27.05 10.56
C CYS A 257 -11.56 25.85 11.41
N SER A 258 -10.98 24.68 11.10
CA SER A 258 -11.30 23.43 11.79
C SER A 258 -10.81 23.40 13.23
N LEU A 259 -9.68 24.06 13.52
CA LEU A 259 -9.11 24.10 14.86
C LEU A 259 -9.96 24.97 15.79
N TYR A 260 -10.33 26.17 15.35
CA TYR A 260 -11.24 27.05 16.07
C TYR A 260 -12.56 26.36 16.40
N ARG A 261 -13.10 25.57 15.45
CA ARG A 261 -14.40 24.89 15.64
C ARG A 261 -14.34 23.70 16.56
N LYS A 262 -13.19 23.01 16.66
CA LYS A 262 -13.08 21.76 17.44
C LYS A 262 -12.62 21.95 18.88
N ASN A 263 -11.62 22.83 19.08
CA ASN A 263 -10.79 22.76 20.29
C ASN A 263 -10.68 24.04 21.09
N SER A 264 -11.52 25.04 20.86
CA SER A 264 -11.45 26.29 21.62
C SER A 264 -10.73 27.46 20.95
N ARG A 265 -11.17 28.60 21.41
CA ARG A 265 -10.72 29.93 20.98
C ARG A 265 -9.27 30.25 21.33
N GLU A 266 -8.58 29.37 22.05
CA GLU A 266 -7.20 29.55 22.53
C GLU A 266 -6.12 29.26 21.46
N GLN A 267 -6.39 28.36 20.52
CA GLN A 267 -5.40 27.90 19.56
C GLN A 267 -5.49 28.61 18.19
N CYS A 268 -6.63 29.19 17.86
CA CYS A 268 -6.82 29.96 16.63
C CYS A 268 -8.02 30.88 16.79
N THR A 269 -7.98 32.08 16.15
CA THR A 269 -9.10 33.01 16.13
C THR A 269 -10.15 32.58 15.09
N MET A 270 -11.32 33.22 15.10
CA MET A 270 -12.39 32.94 14.18
C MET A 270 -12.02 33.39 12.75
N HIS A 271 -11.63 32.41 11.93
CA HIS A 271 -11.36 32.65 10.51
C HIS A 271 -12.42 31.97 9.66
N GLY A 272 -12.99 32.71 8.74
CA GLY A 272 -13.97 32.20 7.79
C GLY A 272 -13.99 33.02 6.51
N ILE A 273 -14.17 32.37 5.38
CA ILE A 273 -14.34 32.99 4.07
C ILE A 273 -15.60 32.44 3.40
N LYS A 274 -16.40 33.33 2.78
CA LYS A 274 -17.56 32.88 1.99
C LYS A 274 -17.07 32.15 0.73
N GLU A 275 -17.82 31.12 0.30
CA GLU A 275 -17.49 30.38 -0.92
C GLU A 275 -17.55 31.27 -2.16
N SER A 276 -18.50 32.21 -2.23
CA SER A 276 -18.61 33.18 -3.32
C SER A 276 -17.36 34.04 -3.46
N HIS A 277 -16.85 34.58 -2.36
CA HIS A 277 -15.62 35.40 -2.39
C HIS A 277 -14.39 34.55 -2.77
N LEU A 278 -14.33 33.30 -2.31
CA LEU A 278 -13.24 32.39 -2.68
C LEU A 278 -13.27 32.07 -4.18
N ASN A 279 -14.47 31.88 -4.75
CA ASN A 279 -14.65 31.71 -6.19
C ASN A 279 -14.18 32.94 -6.98
N GLU A 280 -14.54 34.15 -6.54
CA GLU A 280 -14.14 35.40 -7.19
C GLU A 280 -12.62 35.56 -7.17
N ILE A 281 -11.99 35.37 -6.01
CA ILE A 281 -10.52 35.46 -5.87
C ILE A 281 -9.82 34.46 -6.80
N VAL A 282 -10.22 33.19 -6.78
CA VAL A 282 -9.58 32.16 -7.60
C VAL A 282 -9.80 32.43 -9.10
N LEU A 283 -11.01 32.84 -9.49
CA LEU A 283 -11.30 33.16 -10.89
C LEU A 283 -10.51 34.39 -11.36
N SER A 284 -10.36 35.43 -10.53
CA SER A 284 -9.56 36.60 -10.88
C SER A 284 -8.09 36.23 -11.05
N GLU A 285 -7.53 35.36 -10.17
CA GLU A 285 -6.15 34.90 -10.29
C GLU A 285 -5.94 34.04 -11.53
N ILE A 286 -6.89 33.12 -11.85
CA ILE A 286 -6.81 32.33 -13.08
C ILE A 286 -6.84 33.24 -14.30
N ARG A 287 -7.70 34.27 -14.32
CA ARG A 287 -7.76 35.22 -15.42
C ARG A 287 -6.45 36.00 -15.56
N ASN A 288 -5.93 36.55 -14.47
CA ASN A 288 -4.65 37.26 -14.45
C ASN A 288 -3.49 36.41 -14.98
N VAL A 289 -3.40 35.16 -14.54
CA VAL A 289 -2.37 34.22 -15.01
C VAL A 289 -2.54 33.87 -16.47
N THR A 290 -3.80 33.65 -16.94
CA THR A 290 -4.06 33.35 -18.35
C THR A 290 -3.82 34.55 -19.26
N GLU A 291 -4.12 35.76 -18.81
CA GLU A 291 -3.84 37.00 -19.52
C GLU A 291 -2.32 37.22 -19.62
N PHE A 292 -1.60 37.09 -18.49
CA PHE A 292 -0.14 37.14 -18.47
C PHE A 292 0.51 36.12 -19.41
N ALA A 293 -0.01 34.88 -19.41
CA ALA A 293 0.49 33.83 -20.30
C ALA A 293 0.22 34.11 -21.79
N ARG A 294 -0.87 34.83 -22.13
CA ARG A 294 -1.21 35.19 -23.51
C ARG A 294 -0.45 36.44 -23.99
N GLU A 295 -0.31 37.45 -23.14
CA GLU A 295 0.31 38.71 -23.52
C GLU A 295 1.84 38.65 -23.51
N ARG A 296 2.42 37.82 -22.62
CA ARG A 296 3.88 37.71 -22.39
C ARG A 296 4.32 36.25 -22.36
N THR A 297 4.14 35.57 -23.45
CA THR A 297 4.45 34.13 -23.56
C THR A 297 5.89 33.80 -23.19
N ASP A 298 6.86 34.64 -23.61
CA ASP A 298 8.28 34.40 -23.36
C ASP A 298 8.63 34.59 -21.87
N GLU A 299 8.15 35.68 -21.26
CA GLU A 299 8.35 35.92 -19.81
C GLU A 299 7.67 34.83 -18.96
N PHE A 300 6.49 34.37 -19.39
CA PHE A 300 5.79 33.27 -18.69
C PHE A 300 6.56 31.96 -18.82
N ALA A 301 7.12 31.66 -19.97
CA ALA A 301 7.97 30.47 -20.17
C ALA A 301 9.22 30.52 -19.30
N GLU A 302 9.90 31.68 -19.21
CA GLU A 302 11.04 31.90 -18.30
C GLU A 302 10.64 31.74 -16.84
N PHE A 303 9.50 32.32 -16.42
CA PHE A 303 9.01 32.18 -15.05
C PHE A 303 8.76 30.72 -14.65
N ILE A 304 8.10 29.94 -15.52
CA ILE A 304 7.86 28.52 -15.29
C ILE A 304 9.17 27.73 -15.26
N SER A 305 10.08 27.99 -16.20
CA SER A 305 11.40 27.37 -16.26
C SER A 305 12.23 27.65 -15.00
N HIS A 306 12.26 28.90 -14.53
CA HIS A 306 12.98 29.27 -13.32
C HIS A 306 12.40 28.59 -12.07
N LYS A 307 11.09 28.49 -11.97
CA LYS A 307 10.41 27.81 -10.85
C LYS A 307 10.66 26.31 -10.86
N SER A 308 10.67 25.69 -12.04
CA SER A 308 11.03 24.28 -12.22
C SER A 308 12.49 24.02 -11.83
N ASN A 309 13.41 24.86 -12.31
CA ASN A 309 14.85 24.73 -12.00
C ASN A 309 15.15 24.91 -10.50
N THR A 310 14.43 25.79 -9.78
CA THR A 310 14.61 25.94 -8.33
C THR A 310 14.13 24.72 -7.55
N SER A 311 13.07 24.06 -8.00
CA SER A 311 12.60 22.80 -7.42
C SER A 311 13.61 21.67 -7.66
N ALA A 312 14.06 21.51 -8.90
CA ALA A 312 15.07 20.52 -9.27
C ALA A 312 16.40 20.72 -8.52
N LYS A 313 16.86 21.95 -8.34
CA LYS A 313 18.04 22.28 -7.52
C LYS A 313 17.86 21.86 -6.05
N LYS A 314 16.69 22.09 -5.46
CA LYS A 314 16.40 21.64 -4.08
C LYS A 314 16.40 20.13 -3.95
N GLU A 315 15.86 19.41 -4.93
CA GLU A 315 15.86 17.96 -4.96
C GLU A 315 17.27 17.40 -5.10
N LEU A 316 18.11 17.98 -5.98
CA LEU A 316 19.52 17.64 -6.13
C LEU A 316 20.29 17.84 -4.81
N VAL A 317 20.13 18.97 -4.12
CA VAL A 317 20.76 19.22 -2.84
C VAL A 317 20.32 18.20 -1.77
N ASN A 318 19.05 17.82 -1.77
CA ASN A 318 18.56 16.81 -0.85
C ASN A 318 19.05 15.40 -1.17
N ALA A 319 19.18 15.07 -2.46
CA ALA A 319 19.76 13.82 -2.92
C ALA A 319 21.25 13.73 -2.53
N ASP A 320 22.02 14.80 -2.75
CA ASP A 320 23.44 14.90 -2.37
C ASP A 320 23.66 14.74 -0.86
N LYS A 321 22.79 15.35 -0.03
CA LYS A 321 22.81 15.14 1.42
C LYS A 321 22.56 13.70 1.83
N LYS A 322 21.61 13.02 1.17
CA LYS A 322 21.32 11.61 1.40
C LYS A 322 22.51 10.73 1.01
N LEU A 323 23.14 11.00 -0.14
CA LEU A 323 24.30 10.29 -0.66
C LEU A 323 25.47 10.40 0.34
N LYS A 324 25.83 11.59 0.77
CA LYS A 324 26.88 11.81 1.79
C LYS A 324 26.60 11.09 3.11
N LYS A 325 25.33 11.02 3.52
CA LYS A 325 24.97 10.26 4.72
C LYS A 325 25.15 8.76 4.54
N CYS A 326 24.82 8.22 3.35
CA CYS A 326 25.03 6.81 3.03
C CYS A 326 26.53 6.48 2.92
N GLU A 327 27.33 7.32 2.27
CA GLU A 327 28.79 7.16 2.17
C GLU A 327 29.45 7.15 3.56
N LYS A 328 29.05 8.09 4.44
CA LYS A 328 29.53 8.10 5.82
C LYS A 328 29.18 6.81 6.55
N ARG A 329 27.94 6.33 6.38
CA ARG A 329 27.52 5.07 7.00
C ARG A 329 28.28 3.87 6.45
N LEU A 330 28.58 3.85 5.16
CA LEU A 330 29.36 2.80 4.51
C LEU A 330 30.78 2.77 5.08
N ALA A 331 31.43 3.92 5.22
CA ALA A 331 32.77 4.01 5.84
C ALA A 331 32.77 3.55 7.31
N GLU A 332 31.71 3.86 8.07
CA GLU A 332 31.54 3.35 9.43
C GLU A 332 31.44 1.82 9.46
N VAL A 333 30.62 1.24 8.58
CA VAL A 333 30.46 -0.22 8.48
C VAL A 333 31.73 -0.90 8.02
N GLU A 334 32.47 -0.35 7.06
CA GLU A 334 33.77 -0.86 6.62
C GLU A 334 34.79 -0.87 7.77
N THR A 335 34.78 0.18 8.60
CA THR A 335 35.67 0.25 9.78
C THR A 335 35.31 -0.82 10.80
N ILE A 336 34.02 -1.03 11.06
CA ILE A 336 33.53 -2.07 11.97
C ILE A 336 33.88 -3.46 11.42
N PHE A 337 33.67 -3.68 10.12
CA PHE A 337 33.97 -4.95 9.46
C PHE A 337 35.47 -5.28 9.53
N ARG A 338 36.33 -4.27 9.30
CA ARG A 338 37.79 -4.44 9.41
C ARG A 338 38.19 -4.83 10.83
N LYS A 339 37.64 -4.16 11.85
CA LYS A 339 37.91 -4.51 13.26
C LYS A 339 37.44 -5.92 13.59
N LEU A 340 36.23 -6.30 13.19
CA LEU A 340 35.71 -7.65 13.39
C LEU A 340 36.58 -8.71 12.73
N TYR A 341 37.07 -8.43 11.51
CA TYR A 341 37.97 -9.33 10.82
C TYR A 341 39.33 -9.45 11.52
N GLU A 342 39.90 -8.34 12.01
CA GLU A 342 41.13 -8.32 12.78
C GLU A 342 40.96 -9.11 14.11
N ASP A 343 39.85 -8.90 14.82
CA ASP A 343 39.52 -9.59 16.07
C ASP A 343 39.29 -11.09 15.85
N HIS A 344 38.68 -11.48 14.73
CA HIS A 344 38.52 -12.89 14.35
C HIS A 344 39.88 -13.54 14.03
N VAL A 345 40.74 -12.87 13.24
CA VAL A 345 42.09 -13.37 12.90
C VAL A 345 42.99 -13.48 14.11
N LEU A 346 42.82 -12.59 15.10
CA LEU A 346 43.56 -12.61 16.36
C LEU A 346 42.99 -13.61 17.38
N GLY A 347 41.90 -14.31 17.06
CA GLY A 347 41.28 -15.33 17.93
C GLY A 347 40.60 -14.76 19.17
N THR A 348 40.22 -13.49 19.15
CA THR A 348 39.50 -12.80 20.24
C THR A 348 37.99 -12.99 20.17
N ILE A 349 37.48 -13.47 19.02
CA ILE A 349 36.04 -13.78 18.80
C ILE A 349 35.97 -15.19 18.23
N ASP A 350 35.25 -16.09 18.93
CA ASP A 350 34.98 -17.48 18.50
C ASP A 350 33.83 -17.51 17.45
N ASP A 351 33.87 -18.54 16.60
CA ASP A 351 32.84 -18.82 15.58
C ASP A 351 31.54 -19.40 16.20
N GLU A 352 30.80 -18.66 17.06
CA GLU A 352 29.46 -19.04 17.48
C GLU A 352 28.36 -18.29 16.75
#